data_bfdc465c317d17d91afca1fb7a464e78
#
_entry.id   bfdc465c317d17d91afca1fb7a464e78
#
_cell.length_a   1.000
_cell.length_b   1.000
_cell.length_c   1.000
_cell.angle_alpha   90.00
_cell.angle_beta   90.00
_cell.angle_gamma   90.00
#
_symmetry.space_group_name_H-M   'P 1'
#
loop_
_entity.id
_entity.type
_entity.pdbx_description
1 polymer ?
#
loop_
_entity_poly.entity_id
_entity_poly.type
_entity_poly.pdbx_seq_one_letter_code
_entity_poly.pdbx_strand_id
1 'polypeptide(L)'
;MDELTVDPDILVELRNRKSPFVFSEKDIEKEKLGLLIEAARWAPSCFNNQSWNYVFVHKSHSSRKGLEDALSIGNGWAKKPPYLVAVGADPEDDCENNNLPYYAYNAGLSVMCLTVEAEHQGLRVHQMAGWNESKVKKALGLDRKSVV
;
A
#
# COMPACT_ATOMS: atom_id res chain seq x y z
N MET A 1 11.11 -2.53 35.43
CA MET A 1 10.42 -2.47 34.12
C MET A 1 9.62 -3.75 34.05
N ASP A 2 8.32 -3.65 34.25
CA ASP A 2 7.44 -4.81 34.13
C ASP A 2 7.51 -5.28 32.67
N GLU A 3 7.73 -6.60 32.48
CA GLU A 3 7.64 -7.21 31.16
C GLU A 3 6.24 -6.92 30.63
N LEU A 4 6.15 -6.20 29.51
CA LEU A 4 4.93 -6.06 28.75
C LEU A 4 4.52 -7.47 28.28
N THR A 5 3.64 -8.11 29.04
CA THR A 5 2.98 -9.34 28.60
C THR A 5 2.17 -8.99 27.36
N VAL A 6 2.57 -9.54 26.21
CA VAL A 6 1.80 -9.38 24.96
C VAL A 6 0.44 -10.00 25.17
N ASP A 7 -0.61 -9.19 25.11
CA ASP A 7 -2.00 -9.67 25.19
C ASP A 7 -2.27 -10.65 24.04
N PRO A 8 -2.56 -11.92 24.31
CA PRO A 8 -2.86 -12.89 23.26
C PRO A 8 -4.17 -12.59 22.51
N ASP A 9 -5.01 -11.69 23.04
CA ASP A 9 -6.36 -11.43 22.54
C ASP A 9 -6.46 -10.29 21.51
N ILE A 10 -5.34 -9.72 21.05
CA ILE A 10 -5.37 -8.79 19.90
C ILE A 10 -5.84 -9.52 18.63
N LEU A 11 -6.40 -8.76 17.68
CA LEU A 11 -6.83 -9.29 16.39
C LEU A 11 -5.75 -10.17 15.76
N VAL A 12 -6.14 -11.39 15.37
CA VAL A 12 -5.23 -12.40 14.83
C VAL A 12 -4.50 -11.92 13.58
N GLU A 13 -5.15 -11.09 12.77
CA GLU A 13 -4.59 -10.45 11.57
C GLU A 13 -3.43 -9.52 11.93
N LEU A 14 -3.58 -8.72 12.98
CA LEU A 14 -2.50 -7.84 13.46
C LEU A 14 -1.30 -8.64 13.95
N ARG A 15 -1.54 -9.70 14.71
CA ARG A 15 -0.49 -10.55 15.26
C ARG A 15 0.25 -11.35 14.19
N ASN A 16 -0.47 -11.85 13.19
CA ASN A 16 0.08 -12.72 12.15
C ASN A 16 0.67 -11.94 10.96
N ARG A 17 0.28 -10.67 10.81
CA ARG A 17 0.76 -9.82 9.72
C ARG A 17 2.29 -9.77 9.67
N LYS A 18 2.84 -10.07 8.52
CA LYS A 18 4.29 -10.00 8.22
C LYS A 18 4.50 -9.34 6.87
N SER A 19 5.71 -8.85 6.65
CA SER A 19 6.17 -8.31 5.36
C SER A 19 7.16 -9.31 4.74
N PRO A 20 6.68 -10.35 4.01
CA PRO A 20 7.55 -11.38 3.47
C PRO A 20 8.32 -10.89 2.24
N PHE A 21 9.47 -11.51 1.95
CA PHE A 21 10.25 -11.30 0.72
C PHE A 21 9.99 -12.38 -0.34
N VAL A 22 9.23 -13.41 0.00
CA VAL A 22 8.89 -14.51 -0.91
C VAL A 22 7.39 -14.52 -1.13
N PHE A 23 7.00 -14.43 -2.39
CA PHE A 23 5.60 -14.40 -2.82
C PHE A 23 5.30 -15.51 -3.82
N SER A 24 4.05 -15.99 -3.78
CA SER A 24 3.48 -16.80 -4.85
C SER A 24 3.21 -15.93 -6.08
N GLU A 25 3.30 -16.54 -7.25
CA GLU A 25 2.88 -15.92 -8.52
C GLU A 25 1.40 -16.18 -8.84
N LYS A 26 0.69 -16.88 -7.93
CA LYS A 26 -0.74 -17.18 -8.10
C LYS A 26 -1.54 -15.89 -8.14
N ASP A 27 -2.46 -15.79 -9.08
CA ASP A 27 -3.38 -14.66 -9.21
C ASP A 27 -4.30 -14.53 -8.00
N ILE A 28 -4.78 -13.30 -7.81
CA ILE A 28 -5.73 -12.93 -6.77
C ILE A 28 -7.09 -12.73 -7.42
N GLU A 29 -8.12 -13.33 -6.84
CA GLU A 29 -9.50 -13.23 -7.29
C GLU A 29 -9.97 -11.74 -7.21
N LYS A 30 -10.76 -11.29 -8.20
CA LYS A 30 -11.23 -9.90 -8.28
C LYS A 30 -12.01 -9.46 -7.04
N GLU A 31 -12.79 -10.40 -6.50
CA GLU A 31 -13.58 -10.18 -5.28
C GLU A 31 -12.69 -9.81 -4.10
N LYS A 32 -11.57 -10.49 -3.94
CA LYS A 32 -10.59 -10.19 -2.89
C LYS A 32 -9.97 -8.81 -3.09
N LEU A 33 -9.58 -8.45 -4.32
CA LEU A 33 -9.06 -7.11 -4.61
C LEU A 33 -10.10 -6.03 -4.28
N GLY A 34 -11.37 -6.28 -4.59
CA GLY A 34 -12.46 -5.37 -4.24
C GLY A 34 -12.57 -5.14 -2.74
N LEU A 35 -12.46 -6.19 -1.93
CA LEU A 35 -12.49 -6.09 -0.46
C LEU A 35 -11.27 -5.35 0.10
N LEU A 36 -10.08 -5.49 -0.50
CA LEU A 36 -8.91 -4.71 -0.10
C LEU A 36 -9.13 -3.21 -0.30
N ILE A 37 -9.70 -2.83 -1.46
CA ILE A 37 -10.01 -1.43 -1.77
C ILE A 37 -11.08 -0.91 -0.81
N GLU A 38 -12.11 -1.70 -0.54
CA GLU A 38 -13.18 -1.35 0.39
C GLU A 38 -12.62 -1.14 1.81
N ALA A 39 -11.78 -2.03 2.31
CA ALA A 39 -11.15 -1.88 3.61
C ALA A 39 -10.29 -0.59 3.69
N ALA A 40 -9.54 -0.28 2.63
CA ALA A 40 -8.77 0.96 2.54
C ALA A 40 -9.67 2.20 2.64
N ARG A 41 -10.86 2.17 2.04
CA ARG A 41 -11.84 3.27 2.04
C ARG A 41 -12.41 3.55 3.44
N TRP A 42 -12.49 2.55 4.31
CA TRP A 42 -12.99 2.70 5.68
C TRP A 42 -11.99 3.32 6.66
N ALA A 43 -10.76 3.59 6.23
CA ALA A 43 -9.81 4.27 7.08
C ALA A 43 -10.26 5.70 7.41
N PRO A 44 -10.02 6.20 8.63
CA PRO A 44 -10.27 7.59 8.95
C PRO A 44 -9.28 8.49 8.22
N SER A 45 -9.71 9.72 7.93
CA SER A 45 -8.84 10.76 7.36
C SER A 45 -9.22 12.14 7.86
N CYS A 46 -8.31 13.09 7.75
CA CYS A 46 -8.55 14.47 8.11
C CYS A 46 -9.76 15.01 7.33
N PHE A 47 -10.77 15.51 8.02
CA PHE A 47 -12.06 15.96 7.44
C PHE A 47 -12.72 14.96 6.49
N ASN A 48 -12.37 13.68 6.57
CA ASN A 48 -12.82 12.63 5.66
C ASN A 48 -12.43 12.89 4.20
N ASN A 49 -11.29 13.55 3.97
CA ASN A 49 -10.82 13.90 2.62
C ASN A 49 -10.48 12.71 1.76
N GLN A 50 -10.04 11.56 2.37
CA GLN A 50 -9.71 10.33 1.64
C GLN A 50 -8.77 10.59 0.47
N SER A 51 -7.73 11.39 0.70
CA SER A 51 -6.79 11.92 -0.31
C SER A 51 -5.89 10.86 -0.97
N TRP A 52 -5.95 9.61 -0.51
CA TRP A 52 -5.19 8.51 -1.06
C TRP A 52 -5.76 7.97 -2.37
N ASN A 53 -4.86 7.54 -3.24
CA ASN A 53 -5.17 6.87 -4.49
C ASN A 53 -4.40 5.55 -4.59
N TYR A 54 -5.03 4.51 -5.13
CA TYR A 54 -4.42 3.20 -5.34
C TYR A 54 -4.39 2.83 -6.81
N VAL A 55 -3.25 2.41 -7.31
CA VAL A 55 -3.10 1.85 -8.66
C VAL A 55 -2.60 0.41 -8.53
N PHE A 56 -3.50 -0.54 -8.73
CA PHE A 56 -3.19 -1.98 -8.73
C PHE A 56 -2.71 -2.38 -10.13
N VAL A 57 -1.46 -2.79 -10.24
CA VAL A 57 -0.84 -3.15 -11.52
C VAL A 57 -0.53 -4.64 -11.55
N HIS A 58 -1.36 -5.39 -12.29
CA HIS A 58 -1.15 -6.81 -12.50
C HIS A 58 0.11 -7.08 -13.35
N LYS A 59 0.71 -8.26 -13.17
CA LYS A 59 1.95 -8.65 -13.89
C LYS A 59 1.82 -8.65 -15.42
N SER A 60 0.61 -8.80 -15.98
CA SER A 60 0.34 -8.74 -17.42
C SER A 60 0.06 -7.32 -17.95
N HIS A 61 -0.04 -6.31 -17.07
CA HIS A 61 -0.34 -4.95 -17.48
C HIS A 61 0.88 -4.29 -18.13
N SER A 62 0.67 -3.47 -19.15
CA SER A 62 1.73 -2.77 -19.90
C SER A 62 2.64 -1.90 -19.04
N SER A 63 2.10 -1.27 -17.98
CA SER A 63 2.86 -0.43 -17.04
C SER A 63 3.71 -1.25 -16.06
N ARG A 64 3.51 -2.57 -15.96
CA ARG A 64 4.22 -3.42 -14.99
C ARG A 64 5.73 -3.32 -15.10
N LYS A 65 6.26 -3.42 -16.31
CA LYS A 65 7.68 -3.32 -16.58
C LYS A 65 8.27 -1.99 -16.10
N GLY A 66 7.55 -0.88 -16.32
CA GLY A 66 7.98 0.45 -15.87
C GLY A 66 8.07 0.55 -14.35
N LEU A 67 7.12 -0.05 -13.61
CA LEU A 67 7.18 -0.13 -12.15
C LEU A 67 8.35 -0.97 -11.66
N GLU A 68 8.60 -2.12 -12.29
CA GLU A 68 9.75 -2.98 -11.93
C GLU A 68 11.09 -2.30 -12.16
N ASP A 69 11.21 -1.48 -13.23
CA ASP A 69 12.40 -0.70 -13.54
C ASP A 69 12.58 0.53 -12.62
N ALA A 70 11.54 0.90 -11.90
CA ALA A 70 11.59 1.93 -10.88
C ALA A 70 12.12 1.43 -9.53
N LEU A 71 12.09 0.11 -9.28
CA LEU A 71 12.53 -0.47 -8.01
C LEU A 71 14.03 -0.29 -7.79
N SER A 72 14.42 0.01 -6.56
CA SER A 72 15.81 -0.02 -6.13
C SER A 72 16.36 -1.46 -6.14
N ILE A 73 17.68 -1.61 -6.23
CA ILE A 73 18.36 -2.92 -6.35
C ILE A 73 17.94 -3.91 -5.27
N GLY A 74 17.73 -3.46 -4.02
CA GLY A 74 17.29 -4.32 -2.90
C GLY A 74 15.85 -4.84 -3.02
N ASN A 75 15.03 -4.31 -3.93
CA ASN A 75 13.61 -4.65 -4.08
C ASN A 75 13.31 -5.60 -5.26
N GLY A 76 14.32 -6.28 -5.78
CA GLY A 76 14.15 -7.24 -6.90
C GLY A 76 13.14 -8.36 -6.62
N TRP A 77 12.93 -8.73 -5.37
CA TRP A 77 11.93 -9.71 -4.91
C TRP A 77 10.49 -9.29 -5.27
N ALA A 78 10.21 -7.99 -5.33
CA ALA A 78 8.88 -7.44 -5.63
C ALA A 78 8.42 -7.67 -7.09
N LYS A 79 9.26 -8.21 -7.95
CA LYS A 79 8.87 -8.62 -9.31
C LYS A 79 8.05 -9.92 -9.35
N LYS A 80 8.07 -10.71 -8.27
CA LYS A 80 7.40 -12.02 -8.19
C LYS A 80 5.88 -11.95 -7.98
N PRO A 81 5.33 -11.13 -7.06
CA PRO A 81 3.90 -11.14 -6.78
C PRO A 81 3.08 -10.73 -8.02
N PRO A 82 1.83 -11.22 -8.13
CA PRO A 82 0.95 -10.92 -9.26
C PRO A 82 0.61 -9.42 -9.36
N TYR A 83 0.58 -8.71 -8.25
CA TYR A 83 0.29 -7.27 -8.22
C TYR A 83 1.44 -6.47 -7.58
N LEU A 84 1.73 -5.34 -8.20
CA LEU A 84 2.37 -4.18 -7.58
C LEU A 84 1.29 -3.12 -7.37
N VAL A 85 1.32 -2.48 -6.21
CA VAL A 85 0.37 -1.42 -5.87
C VAL A 85 1.15 -0.16 -5.61
N ALA A 86 0.86 0.88 -6.39
CA ALA A 86 1.31 2.23 -6.08
C ALA A 86 0.24 2.90 -5.21
N VAL A 87 0.68 3.50 -4.12
CA VAL A 87 -0.18 4.32 -3.25
C VAL A 87 0.30 5.75 -3.38
N GLY A 88 -0.59 6.60 -3.82
CA GLY A 88 -0.31 8.02 -4.00
C GLY A 88 -1.30 8.89 -3.25
N ALA A 89 -0.95 10.14 -3.07
CA ALA A 89 -1.84 11.18 -2.56
C ALA A 89 -1.56 12.49 -3.28
N ASP A 90 -2.57 13.35 -3.37
CA ASP A 90 -2.35 14.73 -3.75
C ASP A 90 -2.28 15.58 -2.47
N PRO A 91 -1.15 16.22 -2.18
CA PRO A 91 -1.00 17.07 -1.01
C PRO A 91 -1.96 18.29 -0.99
N GLU A 92 -2.41 18.75 -2.16
CA GLU A 92 -3.34 19.87 -2.28
C GLU A 92 -4.78 19.47 -1.91
N ASP A 93 -5.10 18.17 -1.98
CA ASP A 93 -6.42 17.63 -1.62
C ASP A 93 -6.53 17.22 -0.14
N ASP A 94 -5.49 17.44 0.66
CA ASP A 94 -5.49 17.05 2.07
C ASP A 94 -5.31 18.25 3.02
N CYS A 95 -5.53 17.99 4.30
CA CYS A 95 -5.36 19.01 5.32
C CYS A 95 -3.89 19.16 5.77
N GLU A 96 -3.59 20.36 6.23
CA GLU A 96 -2.35 20.69 6.92
C GLU A 96 -2.69 21.33 8.26
N ASN A 97 -1.96 21.00 9.33
CA ASN A 97 -2.07 21.62 10.63
C ASN A 97 -0.68 21.81 11.25
N ASN A 98 -0.39 23.02 11.73
CA ASN A 98 0.91 23.38 12.28
C ASN A 98 2.09 23.09 11.32
N ASN A 99 1.93 23.34 10.04
CA ASN A 99 2.88 23.02 8.96
C ASN A 99 3.17 21.52 8.83
N LEU A 100 2.28 20.66 9.32
CA LEU A 100 2.36 19.22 9.16
C LEU A 100 1.29 18.76 8.17
N PRO A 101 1.66 18.29 6.98
CA PRO A 101 0.72 17.75 6.01
C PRO A 101 0.25 16.35 6.44
N TYR A 102 -1.05 16.09 6.30
CA TYR A 102 -1.67 14.85 6.76
C TYR A 102 -1.78 13.77 5.68
N TYR A 103 -1.55 14.07 4.41
CA TYR A 103 -1.71 13.10 3.33
C TYR A 103 -0.93 11.79 3.54
N ALA A 104 0.31 11.85 3.99
CA ALA A 104 1.11 10.65 4.24
C ALA A 104 0.59 9.85 5.44
N TYR A 105 0.15 10.53 6.50
CA TYR A 105 -0.48 9.90 7.66
C TYR A 105 -1.78 9.22 7.28
N ASN A 106 -2.67 9.91 6.56
CA ASN A 106 -3.95 9.38 6.12
C ASN A 106 -3.76 8.19 5.16
N ALA A 107 -2.82 8.29 4.21
CA ALA A 107 -2.47 7.17 3.34
C ALA A 107 -1.96 5.96 4.14
N GLY A 108 -1.14 6.18 5.17
CA GLY A 108 -0.66 5.11 6.06
C GLY A 108 -1.78 4.39 6.80
N LEU A 109 -2.80 5.13 7.28
CA LEU A 109 -3.99 4.55 7.91
C LEU A 109 -4.77 3.67 6.92
N SER A 110 -4.99 4.17 5.71
CA SER A 110 -5.67 3.45 4.64
C SER A 110 -4.92 2.18 4.23
N VAL A 111 -3.59 2.26 4.05
CA VAL A 111 -2.74 1.10 3.76
C VAL A 111 -2.78 0.07 4.87
N MET A 112 -2.87 0.49 6.14
CA MET A 112 -2.98 -0.46 7.25
C MET A 112 -4.31 -1.19 7.24
N CYS A 113 -5.43 -0.53 6.97
CA CYS A 113 -6.74 -1.18 6.80
C CYS A 113 -6.71 -2.22 5.68
N LEU A 114 -6.18 -1.86 4.51
CA LEU A 114 -5.96 -2.79 3.40
C LEU A 114 -5.10 -3.99 3.82
N THR A 115 -4.04 -3.75 4.58
CA THR A 115 -3.10 -4.80 4.99
C THR A 115 -3.72 -5.79 5.97
N VAL A 116 -4.55 -5.32 6.90
CA VAL A 116 -5.30 -6.17 7.84
C VAL A 116 -6.30 -7.04 7.08
N GLU A 117 -7.04 -6.45 6.14
CA GLU A 117 -7.98 -7.18 5.28
C GLU A 117 -7.25 -8.23 4.42
N ALA A 118 -6.10 -7.89 3.87
CA ALA A 118 -5.29 -8.85 3.11
C ALA A 118 -4.91 -10.07 3.97
N GLU A 119 -4.48 -9.84 5.20
CA GLU A 119 -4.17 -10.93 6.15
C GLU A 119 -5.40 -11.79 6.44
N HIS A 120 -6.56 -11.16 6.67
CA HIS A 120 -7.84 -11.85 6.86
C HIS A 120 -8.19 -12.78 5.70
N GLN A 121 -7.92 -12.36 4.47
CA GLN A 121 -8.16 -13.14 3.27
C GLN A 121 -7.05 -14.16 2.93
N GLY A 122 -6.05 -14.32 3.79
CA GLY A 122 -4.90 -15.20 3.56
C GLY A 122 -3.90 -14.67 2.53
N LEU A 123 -3.99 -13.39 2.17
CA LEU A 123 -3.04 -12.68 1.32
C LEU A 123 -1.89 -12.10 2.17
N ARG A 124 -0.83 -11.68 1.49
CA ARG A 124 0.31 -11.01 2.13
C ARG A 124 0.63 -9.70 1.42
N VAL A 125 0.94 -8.70 2.22
CA VAL A 125 1.36 -7.38 1.75
C VAL A 125 2.73 -7.07 2.31
N HIS A 126 3.60 -6.51 1.48
CA HIS A 126 4.87 -5.93 1.91
C HIS A 126 4.93 -4.49 1.40
N GLN A 127 4.82 -3.55 2.32
CA GLN A 127 5.04 -2.15 2.03
C GLN A 127 6.54 -1.93 1.89
N MET A 128 6.96 -1.29 0.82
CA MET A 128 8.39 -1.08 0.56
C MET A 128 8.68 0.39 0.31
N ALA A 129 9.82 0.83 0.79
CA ALA A 129 10.51 2.02 0.34
C ALA A 129 11.61 1.61 -0.65
N GLY A 130 12.15 2.53 -1.38
CA GLY A 130 13.23 2.26 -2.32
C GLY A 130 12.72 2.00 -3.73
N TRP A 131 12.17 3.03 -4.31
CA TRP A 131 11.81 3.16 -5.72
C TRP A 131 12.16 4.57 -6.21
N ASN A 132 12.16 4.74 -7.52
CA ASN A 132 12.30 6.04 -8.16
C ASN A 132 10.91 6.60 -8.48
N GLU A 133 10.46 7.61 -7.75
CA GLU A 133 9.14 8.23 -7.90
C GLU A 133 8.87 8.73 -9.32
N SER A 134 9.82 9.43 -9.95
CA SER A 134 9.65 9.95 -11.31
C SER A 134 9.42 8.84 -12.34
N LYS A 135 10.06 7.68 -12.17
CA LYS A 135 9.83 6.50 -13.02
C LYS A 135 8.45 5.89 -12.78
N VAL A 136 8.00 5.81 -11.51
CA VAL A 136 6.65 5.33 -11.16
C VAL A 136 5.60 6.22 -11.79
N LYS A 137 5.68 7.54 -11.58
CA LYS A 137 4.77 8.51 -12.18
C LYS A 137 4.72 8.39 -13.71
N LYS A 138 5.87 8.30 -14.36
CA LYS A 138 5.95 8.10 -15.81
C LYS A 138 5.27 6.80 -16.26
N ALA A 139 5.50 5.69 -15.55
CA ALA A 139 4.93 4.38 -15.89
C ALA A 139 3.40 4.35 -15.75
N LEU A 140 2.87 5.11 -14.80
CA LEU A 140 1.44 5.16 -14.50
C LEU A 140 0.71 6.33 -15.15
N GLY A 141 1.42 7.25 -15.80
CA GLY A 141 0.83 8.45 -16.41
C GLY A 141 0.32 9.46 -15.36
N LEU A 142 0.90 9.46 -14.17
CA LEU A 142 0.55 10.40 -13.10
C LEU A 142 1.21 11.76 -13.33
N ASP A 143 0.54 12.80 -12.88
CA ASP A 143 1.06 14.16 -12.96
C ASP A 143 2.20 14.42 -11.96
N ARG A 144 2.74 15.66 -11.99
CA ARG A 144 3.84 16.05 -11.10
C ARG A 144 3.39 16.35 -9.67
N LYS A 145 2.12 16.66 -9.44
CA LYS A 145 1.59 17.06 -8.12
C LYS A 145 1.40 15.87 -7.20
N SER A 146 0.94 14.74 -7.75
CA SER A 146 0.74 13.52 -6.96
C SER A 146 2.05 13.06 -6.31
N VAL A 147 1.99 12.67 -5.05
CA VAL A 147 3.08 12.00 -4.32
C VAL A 147 2.80 10.50 -4.31
N VAL A 148 3.81 9.67 -4.56
CA VAL A 148 3.69 8.21 -4.62
C VAL A 148 4.62 7.56 -3.61
#